data_92b89607588d7c0bdd6c8cb99b348890
#
_entry.id   92b89607588d7c0bdd6c8cb99b348890
#
_cell.length_a   1.000
_cell.length_b   1.000
_cell.length_c   1.000
_cell.angle_alpha   90.00
_cell.angle_beta   90.00
_cell.angle_gamma   90.00
#
_symmetry.space_group_name_H-M   'P 1'
#
loop_
_entity.id
_entity.type
_entity.pdbx_description
1 polymer ?
#
loop_
_entity_poly.entity_id
_entity_poly.type
_entity_poly.pdbx_seq_one_letter_code
_entity_poly.pdbx_strand_id
1 'polypeptide(L)'
;AWGNRTMICRDADRLLRWMDNSPYAYLMDKGYEQFPEDRNIHRTFFGRHFRWLMRGLHEIYTRYPSLDAFSSACGAGADEAPAWKLVEEMQKVICGVNGGEACPQCLPVNLRNSALKRINMALRWLVRDDGIVDMGVWKSIPKSKLFIPLDVHVGNVSRQLGLLGRKSNDRKSVEELTGKLRILNPSDPSVFDFALFGIGINSKNT
;
A
#
# COMPACT_ATOMS: atom_id res chain seq x y z
N ALA A 1 -1.28 3.71 -7.76
CA ALA A 1 -0.97 2.54 -8.55
C ALA A 1 -2.23 1.75 -8.97
N TRP A 2 -3.25 2.46 -9.46
CA TRP A 2 -4.50 1.88 -9.95
C TRP A 2 -4.95 2.59 -11.22
N GLY A 3 -4.59 2.04 -12.37
CA GLY A 3 -4.84 2.61 -13.69
C GLY A 3 -3.57 3.08 -14.38
N ASN A 4 -3.72 3.95 -15.35
CA ASN A 4 -2.62 4.48 -16.15
C ASN A 4 -1.87 5.57 -15.35
N ARG A 5 -0.55 5.64 -15.56
CA ARG A 5 0.36 6.52 -14.81
C ARG A 5 -0.05 7.99 -14.87
N THR A 6 -0.34 8.49 -16.07
CA THR A 6 -0.72 9.89 -16.30
C THR A 6 -1.97 10.27 -15.49
N MET A 7 -2.99 9.39 -15.52
CA MET A 7 -4.22 9.60 -14.75
C MET A 7 -3.95 9.56 -13.23
N ILE A 8 -3.11 8.62 -12.77
CA ILE A 8 -2.77 8.50 -11.34
C ILE A 8 -2.09 9.78 -10.85
N CYS A 9 -1.07 10.28 -11.56
CA CYS A 9 -0.36 11.49 -11.19
C CYS A 9 -1.30 12.71 -11.18
N ARG A 10 -2.06 12.91 -12.27
CA ARG A 10 -3.04 14.01 -12.37
C ARG A 10 -4.05 14.01 -11.21
N ASP A 11 -4.59 12.84 -10.88
CA ASP A 11 -5.61 12.73 -9.85
C ASP A 11 -5.02 12.86 -8.44
N ALA A 12 -3.78 12.43 -8.23
CA ALA A 12 -3.04 12.66 -6.99
C ALA A 12 -2.74 14.16 -6.78
N ASP A 13 -2.22 14.85 -7.81
CA ASP A 13 -1.97 16.28 -7.76
C ASP A 13 -3.26 17.09 -7.51
N ARG A 14 -4.36 16.66 -8.14
CA ARG A 14 -5.68 17.27 -7.93
C ARG A 14 -6.15 17.08 -6.48
N LEU A 15 -5.97 15.89 -5.92
CA LEU A 15 -6.33 15.61 -4.55
C LEU A 15 -5.50 16.44 -3.56
N LEU A 16 -4.20 16.57 -3.79
CA LEU A 16 -3.33 17.42 -2.96
C LEU A 16 -3.78 18.89 -2.98
N ARG A 17 -4.12 19.41 -4.16
CA ARG A 17 -4.66 20.80 -4.28
C ARG A 17 -5.98 20.98 -3.54
N TRP A 18 -6.86 19.97 -3.51
CA TRP A 18 -8.10 20.03 -2.71
C TRP A 18 -7.86 20.02 -1.20
N MET A 19 -6.67 19.61 -0.78
CA MET A 19 -6.21 19.66 0.61
C MET A 19 -5.24 20.83 0.84
N ASP A 20 -5.28 21.88 -0.02
CA ASP A 20 -4.41 23.07 0.04
C ASP A 20 -2.91 22.74 0.10
N ASN A 21 -2.50 21.62 -0.51
CA ASN A 21 -1.16 21.04 -0.43
C ASN A 21 -0.65 20.78 1.01
N SER A 22 -1.57 20.76 1.97
CA SER A 22 -1.32 20.54 3.39
C SER A 22 -2.18 19.39 3.93
N PRO A 23 -1.98 18.15 3.46
CA PRO A 23 -2.88 17.03 3.76
C PRO A 23 -2.98 16.71 5.25
N TYR A 24 -1.93 16.92 6.03
CA TYR A 24 -1.97 16.72 7.48
C TYR A 24 -2.84 17.76 8.19
N ALA A 25 -2.64 19.05 7.90
CA ALA A 25 -3.48 20.11 8.46
C ALA A 25 -4.95 19.91 8.06
N TYR A 26 -5.22 19.68 6.77
CA TYR A 26 -6.56 19.36 6.27
C TYR A 26 -7.22 18.19 6.99
N LEU A 27 -6.44 17.13 7.28
CA LEU A 27 -6.90 15.98 8.04
C LEU A 27 -7.28 16.36 9.47
N MET A 28 -6.38 17.07 10.17
CA MET A 28 -6.58 17.40 11.59
C MET A 28 -7.69 18.42 11.79
N ASP A 29 -7.88 19.36 10.86
CA ASP A 29 -8.97 20.35 10.84
C ASP A 29 -10.31 19.76 10.35
N LYS A 30 -10.34 18.45 10.03
CA LYS A 30 -11.53 17.74 9.52
C LYS A 30 -12.13 18.35 8.26
N GLY A 31 -11.33 19.00 7.43
CA GLY A 31 -11.76 19.60 6.16
C GLY A 31 -12.46 18.58 5.23
N TYR A 32 -12.14 17.31 5.37
CA TYR A 32 -12.76 16.21 4.62
C TYR A 32 -14.26 16.02 4.90
N GLU A 33 -14.80 16.46 6.02
CA GLU A 33 -16.23 16.32 6.32
C GLU A 33 -17.11 17.18 5.40
N GLN A 34 -16.55 18.26 4.84
CA GLN A 34 -17.23 19.12 3.86
C GLN A 34 -16.96 18.67 2.41
N PHE A 35 -16.11 17.65 2.18
CA PHE A 35 -15.81 17.21 0.84
C PHE A 35 -17.04 16.55 0.19
N PRO A 36 -17.44 16.94 -1.05
CA PRO A 36 -18.64 16.40 -1.70
C PRO A 36 -18.58 14.88 -1.89
N GLU A 37 -19.60 14.16 -1.42
CA GLU A 37 -19.61 12.70 -1.40
C GLU A 37 -19.64 12.05 -2.78
N ASP A 38 -20.31 12.68 -3.73
CA ASP A 38 -20.49 12.23 -5.11
C ASP A 38 -19.33 12.62 -6.03
N ARG A 39 -18.40 13.46 -5.53
CA ARG A 39 -17.25 13.89 -6.35
C ARG A 39 -16.34 12.73 -6.66
N ASN A 40 -16.12 12.49 -7.93
CA ASN A 40 -15.16 11.49 -8.37
C ASN A 40 -13.72 11.98 -8.12
N ILE A 41 -12.95 11.17 -7.40
CA ILE A 41 -11.53 11.43 -7.11
C ILE A 41 -10.65 10.65 -8.09
N HIS A 42 -10.87 9.33 -8.19
CA HIS A 42 -10.10 8.46 -9.06
C HIS A 42 -10.86 7.16 -9.33
N ARG A 43 -11.21 6.88 -10.57
CA ARG A 43 -11.93 5.66 -10.98
C ARG A 43 -13.22 5.47 -10.15
N THR A 44 -13.31 4.40 -9.36
CA THR A 44 -14.45 4.12 -8.47
C THR A 44 -14.28 4.66 -7.05
N PHE A 45 -13.25 5.48 -6.82
CA PHE A 45 -13.01 6.16 -5.54
C PHE A 45 -13.65 7.56 -5.57
N PHE A 46 -14.65 7.76 -4.75
CA PHE A 46 -15.44 8.98 -4.66
C PHE A 46 -15.24 9.69 -3.31
N GLY A 47 -15.77 10.89 -3.18
CA GLY A 47 -15.68 11.71 -1.97
C GLY A 47 -16.18 11.00 -0.71
N ARG A 48 -17.26 10.22 -0.78
CA ARG A 48 -17.74 9.40 0.36
C ARG A 48 -16.68 8.41 0.86
N HIS A 49 -15.93 7.75 -0.05
CA HIS A 49 -14.86 6.82 0.32
C HIS A 49 -13.65 7.58 0.90
N PHE A 50 -13.39 8.77 0.36
CA PHE A 50 -12.35 9.66 0.87
C PHE A 50 -12.65 10.10 2.31
N ARG A 51 -13.89 10.57 2.58
CA ARG A 51 -14.31 10.95 3.94
C ARG A 51 -14.14 9.78 4.91
N TRP A 52 -14.54 8.57 4.52
CA TRP A 52 -14.38 7.37 5.34
C TRP A 52 -12.93 7.06 5.68
N LEU A 53 -12.05 7.11 4.67
CA LEU A 53 -10.61 6.93 4.86
C LEU A 53 -10.03 8.01 5.79
N MET A 54 -10.39 9.27 5.55
CA MET A 54 -9.88 10.39 6.34
C MET A 54 -10.34 10.35 7.78
N ARG A 55 -11.58 9.93 8.08
CA ARG A 55 -12.05 9.71 9.45
C ARG A 55 -11.18 8.67 10.18
N GLY A 56 -10.89 7.55 9.51
CA GLY A 56 -10.00 6.54 10.08
C GLY A 56 -8.57 7.04 10.30
N LEU A 57 -8.01 7.77 9.33
CA LEU A 57 -6.70 8.39 9.48
C LEU A 57 -6.68 9.45 10.58
N HIS A 58 -7.71 10.30 10.68
CA HIS A 58 -7.84 11.27 11.75
C HIS A 58 -7.81 10.61 13.13
N GLU A 59 -8.56 9.52 13.31
CA GLU A 59 -8.56 8.76 14.56
C GLU A 59 -7.18 8.18 14.88
N ILE A 60 -6.46 7.65 13.87
CA ILE A 60 -5.10 7.16 14.05
C ILE A 60 -4.16 8.31 14.47
N TYR A 61 -4.16 9.43 13.74
CA TYR A 61 -3.26 10.55 14.02
C TYR A 61 -3.60 11.32 15.30
N THR A 62 -4.82 11.18 15.80
CA THR A 62 -5.19 11.71 17.13
C THR A 62 -4.54 10.90 18.26
N ARG A 63 -4.31 9.60 18.05
CA ARG A 63 -3.76 8.68 19.07
C ARG A 63 -2.26 8.45 18.93
N TYR A 64 -1.74 8.56 17.69
CA TYR A 64 -0.36 8.24 17.37
C TYR A 64 0.29 9.36 16.57
N PRO A 65 1.56 9.68 16.83
CA PRO A 65 2.26 10.78 16.15
C PRO A 65 2.51 10.50 14.66
N SER A 66 2.39 9.25 14.22
CA SER A 66 2.58 8.85 12.82
C SER A 66 1.96 7.49 12.52
N LEU A 67 1.80 7.16 11.24
CA LEU A 67 1.41 5.80 10.83
C LEU A 67 2.49 4.76 11.17
N ASP A 68 3.75 5.14 11.24
CA ASP A 68 4.83 4.25 11.70
C ASP A 68 4.67 3.91 13.18
N ALA A 69 4.34 4.90 14.02
CA ALA A 69 4.04 4.68 15.43
C ALA A 69 2.79 3.80 15.62
N PHE A 70 1.75 4.01 14.82
CA PHE A 70 0.58 3.12 14.80
C PHE A 70 0.96 1.69 14.38
N SER A 71 1.76 1.53 13.33
CA SER A 71 2.29 0.23 12.86
C SER A 71 3.06 -0.49 13.97
N SER A 72 3.89 0.23 14.71
CA SER A 72 4.60 -0.29 15.88
C SER A 72 3.64 -0.75 16.98
N ALA A 73 2.68 0.11 17.35
CA ALA A 73 1.71 -0.16 18.40
C ALA A 73 0.82 -1.37 18.13
N CYS A 74 0.43 -1.59 16.87
CA CYS A 74 -0.35 -2.77 16.49
C CYS A 74 0.50 -4.03 16.22
N GLY A 75 1.82 -3.96 16.44
CA GLY A 75 2.73 -5.10 16.33
C GLY A 75 3.01 -5.56 14.90
N ALA A 76 2.77 -4.71 13.89
CA ALA A 76 2.96 -5.09 12.49
C ALA A 76 4.39 -5.55 12.18
N GLY A 77 5.42 -4.89 12.76
CA GLY A 77 6.82 -5.28 12.56
C GLY A 77 7.22 -6.60 13.20
N ALA A 78 6.48 -7.06 14.20
CA ALA A 78 6.67 -8.37 14.82
C ALA A 78 5.99 -9.50 14.03
N ASP A 79 4.93 -9.18 13.29
CA ASP A 79 4.16 -10.14 12.49
C ASP A 79 4.98 -10.68 11.31
N GLU A 80 4.66 -11.91 10.89
CA GLU A 80 5.28 -12.54 9.71
C GLU A 80 4.76 -11.95 8.39
N ALA A 81 3.62 -11.27 8.42
CA ALA A 81 2.99 -10.62 7.28
C ALA A 81 2.59 -9.16 7.58
N PRO A 82 3.57 -8.25 7.79
CA PRO A 82 3.36 -6.89 8.29
C PRO A 82 2.30 -6.09 7.53
N ALA A 83 2.27 -6.20 6.20
CA ALA A 83 1.33 -5.49 5.35
C ALA A 83 -0.12 -5.90 5.63
N TRP A 84 -0.37 -7.19 5.83
CA TRP A 84 -1.71 -7.71 6.13
C TRP A 84 -2.14 -7.35 7.53
N LYS A 85 -1.24 -7.46 8.52
CA LYS A 85 -1.49 -7.03 9.90
C LYS A 85 -1.83 -5.54 9.96
N LEU A 86 -1.03 -4.69 9.32
CA LEU A 86 -1.27 -3.25 9.27
C LEU A 86 -2.63 -2.93 8.65
N VAL A 87 -2.98 -3.54 7.51
CA VAL A 87 -4.27 -3.30 6.84
C VAL A 87 -5.44 -3.78 7.72
N GLU A 88 -5.31 -4.92 8.38
CA GLU A 88 -6.33 -5.43 9.30
C GLU A 88 -6.61 -4.43 10.44
N GLU A 89 -5.56 -3.90 11.07
CA GLU A 89 -5.71 -2.94 12.15
C GLU A 89 -6.25 -1.58 11.66
N MET A 90 -5.80 -1.10 10.51
CA MET A 90 -6.39 0.09 9.87
C MET A 90 -7.88 -0.11 9.54
N GLN A 91 -8.28 -1.29 9.04
CA GLN A 91 -9.68 -1.61 8.80
C GLN A 91 -10.52 -1.55 10.07
N LYS A 92 -10.02 -2.09 11.19
CA LYS A 92 -10.73 -2.02 12.48
C LYS A 92 -11.01 -0.56 12.89
N VAL A 93 -10.01 0.31 12.73
CA VAL A 93 -10.18 1.73 13.04
C VAL A 93 -11.16 2.40 12.07
N ILE A 94 -10.97 2.21 10.74
CA ILE A 94 -11.83 2.82 9.72
C ILE A 94 -13.29 2.36 9.88
N CYS A 95 -13.53 1.07 10.07
CA CYS A 95 -14.87 0.54 10.30
C CYS A 95 -15.47 1.10 11.59
N GLY A 96 -14.71 1.13 12.68
CA GLY A 96 -15.18 1.60 13.99
C GLY A 96 -15.69 3.03 13.96
N VAL A 97 -15.00 3.94 13.28
CA VAL A 97 -15.41 5.36 13.18
C VAL A 97 -16.47 5.63 12.11
N ASN A 98 -16.82 4.64 11.31
CA ASN A 98 -17.83 4.73 10.24
C ASN A 98 -19.01 3.76 10.44
N GLY A 99 -19.42 3.55 11.69
CA GLY A 99 -20.62 2.76 12.02
C GLY A 99 -20.48 1.25 11.85
N GLY A 100 -19.25 0.73 11.82
CA GLY A 100 -18.98 -0.71 11.67
C GLY A 100 -18.95 -1.22 10.23
N GLU A 101 -19.17 -0.35 9.25
CA GLU A 101 -19.18 -0.74 7.83
C GLU A 101 -17.78 -0.75 7.21
N ALA A 102 -17.51 -1.73 6.35
CA ALA A 102 -16.26 -1.83 5.62
C ALA A 102 -16.29 -0.97 4.34
N CYS A 103 -15.14 -0.37 3.97
CA CYS A 103 -14.98 0.38 2.72
C CYS A 103 -13.97 -0.31 1.80
N PRO A 104 -14.41 -1.21 0.89
CA PRO A 104 -13.52 -1.92 -0.04
C PRO A 104 -12.72 -1.00 -0.96
N GLN A 105 -13.22 0.21 -1.23
CA GLN A 105 -12.54 1.22 -2.03
C GLN A 105 -11.37 1.85 -1.28
N CYS A 106 -11.43 1.90 0.06
CA CYS A 106 -10.36 2.41 0.91
C CYS A 106 -9.24 1.36 1.05
N LEU A 107 -9.61 0.19 1.60
CA LEU A 107 -8.69 -0.93 1.84
C LEU A 107 -9.34 -2.25 1.42
N PRO A 108 -8.56 -3.23 0.92
CA PRO A 108 -9.09 -4.53 0.55
C PRO A 108 -9.71 -5.24 1.75
N VAL A 109 -10.96 -5.68 1.65
CA VAL A 109 -11.67 -6.40 2.72
C VAL A 109 -11.24 -7.86 2.81
N ASN A 110 -11.04 -8.52 1.68
CA ASN A 110 -10.61 -9.92 1.64
C ASN A 110 -9.08 -10.04 1.73
N LEU A 111 -8.54 -10.00 2.93
CA LEU A 111 -7.11 -10.14 3.19
C LEU A 111 -6.57 -11.55 2.94
N ARG A 112 -7.43 -12.55 2.91
CA ARG A 112 -7.05 -13.94 2.66
C ARG A 112 -6.47 -14.15 1.26
N ASN A 113 -7.02 -13.43 0.27
CA ASN A 113 -6.65 -13.59 -1.13
C ASN A 113 -5.93 -12.38 -1.71
N SER A 114 -5.99 -11.22 -1.07
CA SER A 114 -5.40 -10.01 -1.61
C SER A 114 -3.87 -10.04 -1.57
N ALA A 115 -3.23 -9.80 -2.70
CA ALA A 115 -1.78 -9.61 -2.83
C ALA A 115 -1.28 -8.32 -2.19
N LEU A 116 -2.16 -7.42 -1.78
CA LEU A 116 -1.85 -6.11 -1.20
C LEU A 116 -0.75 -5.32 -1.97
N LYS A 117 -0.73 -5.43 -3.31
CA LYS A 117 0.30 -4.81 -4.16
C LYS A 117 0.59 -3.35 -3.76
N ARG A 118 -0.47 -2.53 -3.60
CA ARG A 118 -0.32 -1.09 -3.32
C ARG A 118 0.25 -0.82 -1.92
N ILE A 119 -0.13 -1.64 -0.95
CA ILE A 119 0.36 -1.53 0.43
C ILE A 119 1.82 -2.00 0.50
N ASN A 120 2.14 -3.16 -0.10
CA ASN A 120 3.53 -3.64 -0.16
C ASN A 120 4.44 -2.64 -0.90
N MET A 121 3.94 -1.97 -1.95
CA MET A 121 4.68 -0.92 -2.63
C MET A 121 4.87 0.32 -1.74
N ALA A 122 3.85 0.76 -1.02
CA ALA A 122 3.97 1.88 -0.08
C ALA A 122 4.94 1.54 1.07
N LEU A 123 4.84 0.35 1.66
CA LEU A 123 5.76 -0.10 2.69
C LEU A 123 7.21 -0.18 2.17
N ARG A 124 7.41 -0.65 0.93
CA ARG A 124 8.71 -0.64 0.31
C ARG A 124 9.30 0.77 0.29
N TRP A 125 8.56 1.77 -0.21
CA TRP A 125 9.01 3.16 -0.27
C TRP A 125 9.26 3.78 1.10
N LEU A 126 8.47 3.42 2.10
CA LEU A 126 8.55 4.02 3.43
C LEU A 126 9.64 3.39 4.30
N VAL A 127 9.91 2.10 4.14
CA VAL A 127 10.83 1.33 4.99
C VAL A 127 12.24 1.23 4.41
N ARG A 128 12.36 1.00 3.07
CA ARG A 128 13.66 0.94 2.42
C ARG A 128 14.23 2.35 2.24
N ASP A 129 15.51 2.42 2.20
CA ASP A 129 16.28 3.64 1.97
C ASP A 129 17.34 3.33 0.89
N ASP A 130 17.10 3.78 -0.33
CA ASP A 130 18.05 3.66 -1.45
C ASP A 130 18.58 5.03 -1.93
N GLY A 131 18.15 6.11 -1.28
CA GLY A 131 18.53 7.49 -1.59
C GLY A 131 17.98 8.03 -2.92
N ILE A 132 17.14 7.27 -3.63
CA ILE A 132 16.59 7.62 -4.96
C ILE A 132 15.06 7.65 -4.94
N VAL A 133 14.42 6.55 -4.57
CA VAL A 133 12.96 6.38 -4.58
C VAL A 133 12.43 6.01 -3.20
N ASP A 134 13.14 5.12 -2.52
CA ASP A 134 12.75 4.60 -1.21
C ASP A 134 13.22 5.57 -0.13
N MET A 135 12.31 6.04 0.73
CA MET A 135 12.51 7.17 1.64
C MET A 135 13.10 6.77 3.00
N GLY A 136 12.91 5.52 3.44
CA GLY A 136 13.45 5.01 4.69
C GLY A 136 12.94 5.70 5.96
N VAL A 137 11.74 6.29 5.93
CA VAL A 137 11.18 7.07 7.04
C VAL A 137 10.47 6.22 8.09
N TRP A 138 10.11 4.97 7.78
CA TRP A 138 9.53 4.02 8.73
C TRP A 138 10.59 3.12 9.34
N LYS A 139 10.49 2.89 10.64
CA LYS A 139 11.44 2.07 11.42
C LYS A 139 10.77 0.90 12.12
N SER A 140 9.44 0.87 12.20
CA SER A 140 8.68 -0.16 12.90
C SER A 140 8.70 -1.53 12.20
N ILE A 141 8.93 -1.56 10.89
CA ILE A 141 8.96 -2.78 10.08
C ILE A 141 10.37 -2.99 9.55
N PRO A 142 11.03 -4.13 9.81
CA PRO A 142 12.35 -4.42 9.25
C PRO A 142 12.27 -4.75 7.75
N LYS A 143 13.29 -4.37 6.97
CA LYS A 143 13.38 -4.64 5.51
C LYS A 143 13.23 -6.13 5.18
N SER A 144 13.75 -7.01 6.02
CA SER A 144 13.69 -8.47 5.88
C SER A 144 12.26 -9.02 5.89
N LYS A 145 11.30 -8.28 6.45
CA LYS A 145 9.88 -8.66 6.50
C LYS A 145 9.04 -8.04 5.39
N LEU A 146 9.61 -7.22 4.52
CA LEU A 146 8.91 -6.70 3.38
C LEU A 146 8.54 -7.80 2.38
N PHE A 147 7.38 -7.63 1.76
CA PHE A 147 6.91 -8.45 0.66
C PHE A 147 7.04 -7.70 -0.66
N ILE A 148 7.35 -8.44 -1.73
CA ILE A 148 7.46 -7.84 -3.06
C ILE A 148 6.09 -7.32 -3.54
N PRO A 149 6.01 -6.11 -4.14
CA PRO A 149 4.78 -5.60 -4.73
C PRO A 149 4.40 -6.38 -6.00
N LEU A 150 3.67 -7.48 -5.86
CA LEU A 150 3.34 -8.37 -6.98
C LEU A 150 2.30 -7.72 -7.91
N ASP A 151 2.75 -7.32 -9.09
CA ASP A 151 1.87 -6.91 -10.19
C ASP A 151 1.93 -7.89 -11.38
N VAL A 152 1.27 -7.52 -12.48
CA VAL A 152 1.22 -8.38 -13.68
C VAL A 152 2.60 -8.55 -14.30
N HIS A 153 3.43 -7.49 -14.35
CA HIS A 153 4.78 -7.55 -14.92
C HIS A 153 5.72 -8.39 -14.06
N VAL A 154 5.78 -8.08 -12.77
CA VAL A 154 6.57 -8.85 -11.79
C VAL A 154 6.14 -10.31 -11.79
N GLY A 155 4.82 -10.58 -11.79
CA GLY A 155 4.30 -11.94 -11.81
C GLY A 155 4.68 -12.72 -13.06
N ASN A 156 4.57 -12.10 -14.25
CA ASN A 156 4.91 -12.76 -15.53
C ASN A 156 6.41 -13.07 -15.61
N VAL A 157 7.26 -12.09 -15.29
CA VAL A 157 8.73 -12.29 -15.28
C VAL A 157 9.12 -13.37 -14.28
N SER A 158 8.55 -13.32 -13.08
CA SER A 158 8.87 -14.30 -12.04
C SER A 158 8.48 -15.73 -12.45
N ARG A 159 7.39 -15.91 -13.22
CA ARG A 159 7.00 -17.21 -13.79
C ARG A 159 7.98 -17.65 -14.87
N GLN A 160 8.38 -16.77 -15.77
CA GLN A 160 9.38 -17.06 -16.81
C GLN A 160 10.73 -17.47 -16.23
N LEU A 161 11.12 -16.87 -15.10
CA LEU A 161 12.36 -17.20 -14.38
C LEU A 161 12.23 -18.41 -13.44
N GLY A 162 11.06 -19.08 -13.39
CA GLY A 162 10.82 -20.21 -12.47
C GLY A 162 10.74 -19.82 -10.98
N LEU A 163 10.67 -18.50 -10.69
CA LEU A 163 10.55 -17.99 -9.32
C LEU A 163 9.12 -18.06 -8.76
N LEU A 164 8.10 -18.17 -9.62
CA LEU A 164 6.69 -18.25 -9.24
C LEU A 164 5.99 -19.35 -10.04
N GLY A 165 5.48 -20.38 -9.36
CA GLY A 165 4.74 -21.47 -10.01
C GLY A 165 3.25 -21.20 -10.16
N ARG A 166 2.67 -20.39 -9.26
CA ARG A 166 1.24 -20.08 -9.24
C ARG A 166 0.82 -19.16 -10.39
N LYS A 167 -0.35 -19.45 -11.00
CA LYS A 167 -0.91 -18.65 -12.11
C LYS A 167 -1.57 -17.34 -11.63
N SER A 168 -2.20 -17.34 -10.45
CA SER A 168 -2.87 -16.16 -9.88
C SER A 168 -1.87 -15.17 -9.27
N ASN A 169 -2.26 -13.89 -9.15
CA ASN A 169 -1.52 -12.88 -8.40
C ASN A 169 -2.28 -12.60 -7.09
N ASP A 170 -2.30 -13.59 -6.21
CA ASP A 170 -2.95 -13.55 -4.91
C ASP A 170 -1.93 -13.50 -3.76
N ARG A 171 -2.41 -13.54 -2.51
CA ARG A 171 -1.56 -13.55 -1.32
C ARG A 171 -0.54 -14.69 -1.34
N LYS A 172 -0.97 -15.91 -1.67
CA LYS A 172 -0.08 -17.07 -1.72
C LYS A 172 1.03 -16.91 -2.76
N SER A 173 0.75 -16.24 -3.87
CA SER A 173 1.76 -15.92 -4.90
C SER A 173 2.79 -14.91 -4.41
N VAL A 174 2.36 -13.91 -3.64
CA VAL A 174 3.29 -12.97 -2.99
C VAL A 174 4.17 -13.68 -1.98
N GLU A 175 3.58 -14.55 -1.15
CA GLU A 175 4.29 -15.34 -0.15
C GLU A 175 5.32 -16.29 -0.80
N GLU A 176 4.93 -17.02 -1.86
CA GLU A 176 5.81 -17.93 -2.62
C GLU A 176 6.99 -17.17 -3.22
N LEU A 177 6.71 -16.11 -3.97
CA LEU A 177 7.76 -15.32 -4.64
C LEU A 177 8.69 -14.69 -3.63
N THR A 178 8.15 -14.00 -2.62
CA THR A 178 8.96 -13.35 -1.59
C THR A 178 9.79 -14.36 -0.80
N GLY A 179 9.25 -15.54 -0.54
CA GLY A 179 9.99 -16.64 0.10
C GLY A 179 11.25 -17.02 -0.68
N LYS A 180 11.14 -17.18 -2.00
CA LYS A 180 12.30 -17.46 -2.87
C LYS A 180 13.30 -16.32 -2.93
N LEU A 181 12.80 -15.08 -3.02
CA LEU A 181 13.65 -13.88 -3.01
C LEU A 181 14.37 -13.70 -1.66
N ARG A 182 13.74 -14.10 -0.56
CA ARG A 182 14.35 -14.07 0.79
C ARG A 182 15.50 -15.07 0.93
N ILE A 183 15.50 -16.17 0.19
CA ILE A 183 16.66 -17.07 0.11
C ILE A 183 17.85 -16.38 -0.56
N LEU A 184 17.60 -15.55 -1.57
CA LEU A 184 18.64 -14.81 -2.29
C LEU A 184 19.15 -13.60 -1.51
N ASN A 185 18.25 -12.88 -0.84
CA ASN A 185 18.60 -11.77 0.04
C ASN A 185 17.70 -11.78 1.29
N PRO A 186 18.16 -12.41 2.39
CA PRO A 186 17.40 -12.52 3.63
C PRO A 186 17.13 -11.16 4.30
N SER A 187 18.01 -10.19 4.12
CA SER A 187 17.92 -8.87 4.77
C SER A 187 16.96 -7.92 4.05
N ASP A 188 16.73 -8.11 2.73
CA ASP A 188 15.87 -7.25 1.92
C ASP A 188 15.34 -7.99 0.68
N PRO A 189 14.31 -8.84 0.80
CA PRO A 189 13.76 -9.58 -0.34
C PRO A 189 13.08 -8.68 -1.37
N SER A 190 12.68 -7.47 -1.00
CA SER A 190 11.99 -6.53 -1.89
C SER A 190 12.94 -5.74 -2.80
N VAL A 191 14.26 -5.85 -2.61
CA VAL A 191 15.26 -5.19 -3.47
C VAL A 191 15.14 -5.58 -4.95
N PHE A 192 14.66 -6.78 -5.23
CA PHE A 192 14.52 -7.31 -6.59
C PHE A 192 13.32 -6.74 -7.39
N ASP A 193 12.45 -5.95 -6.76
CA ASP A 193 11.22 -5.43 -7.38
C ASP A 193 11.49 -4.64 -8.67
N PHE A 194 12.41 -3.68 -8.64
CA PHE A 194 12.72 -2.87 -9.82
C PHE A 194 13.37 -3.69 -10.94
N ALA A 195 14.18 -4.67 -10.63
CA ALA A 195 14.77 -5.55 -11.63
C ALA A 195 13.70 -6.40 -12.34
N LEU A 196 12.82 -7.05 -11.58
CA LEU A 196 11.72 -7.85 -12.13
C LEU A 196 10.72 -6.99 -12.91
N PHE A 197 10.38 -5.81 -12.41
CA PHE A 197 9.50 -4.88 -13.10
C PHE A 197 10.12 -4.35 -14.40
N GLY A 198 11.41 -3.95 -14.36
CA GLY A 198 12.14 -3.44 -15.53
C GLY A 198 12.26 -4.46 -16.66
N ILE A 199 12.56 -5.73 -16.33
CA ILE A 199 12.55 -6.83 -17.30
C ILE A 199 11.16 -6.94 -17.93
N GLY A 200 10.09 -6.89 -17.13
CA GLY A 200 8.72 -7.07 -17.60
C GLY A 200 8.18 -5.92 -18.48
N ILE A 201 8.72 -4.73 -18.37
CA ILE A 201 8.39 -3.60 -19.26
C ILE A 201 9.14 -3.75 -20.59
N ASN A 202 10.44 -4.07 -20.54
CA ASN A 202 11.30 -4.13 -21.71
C ASN A 202 10.96 -5.31 -22.63
N SER A 203 10.51 -6.45 -22.09
CA SER A 203 10.09 -7.61 -22.88
C SER A 203 8.78 -7.41 -23.68
N LYS A 204 8.09 -6.27 -23.53
CA LYS A 204 6.94 -5.90 -24.37
C LYS A 204 7.32 -5.04 -25.58
N ASN A 205 8.55 -4.56 -25.63
CA ASN A 205 9.06 -3.69 -26.71
C ASN A 205 9.96 -4.46 -27.70
N THR A 206 10.07 -5.78 -27.51
CA THR A 206 10.66 -6.75 -28.43
C THR A 206 9.60 -7.70 -28.96
#